data_a100a21939fefc3bdf0c8b55fdfad72e
#
_entry.id   a100a21939fefc3bdf0c8b55fdfad72e
#
_cell.length_a   1.000
_cell.length_b   1.000
_cell.length_c   1.000
_cell.angle_alpha   90.00
_cell.angle_beta   90.00
_cell.angle_gamma   90.00
#
_symmetry.space_group_name_H-M   'P 1'
#
loop_
_entity.id
_entity.type
_entity.pdbx_description
1 polymer ?
#
loop_
_entity_poly.entity_id
_entity_poly.type
_entity_poly.pdbx_seq_one_letter_code
_entity_poly.pdbx_strand_id
1 'polypeptide(L)'
;RSPIEITSEEGIIFYTLDGTDPHQPTSSIQTILLNDGASVMAVIPSNDTWELNWVQPEFEENSTWKNGLTGVGYETSPADYTGFIGMNVSEMRNENGSVYIRIPFQVESESMIESMTNLRLDMRYDDGFIAYLNGTRIAQANAPIGSPSWNSLARTTNPDSAASTFQAFDITGNKNLLNPGNNLLAIHGLNGSLNSSDLLITPRIVASRPDDSQQDIVAKKYQDPINLTESTILKARTLHNGEWSALTEAYYILETPSTTQIHYNSKELSEYSF
;
A
#
# COMPACT_ATOMS: atom_id res chain seq x y z
N ARG A 1 -32.78 5.63 -32.02
CA ARG A 1 -31.86 4.49 -32.15
C ARG A 1 -31.92 3.67 -30.87
N SER A 2 -31.84 2.34 -30.98
CA SER A 2 -31.86 1.48 -29.81
C SER A 2 -30.56 1.62 -29.05
N PRO A 3 -30.60 1.63 -27.69
CA PRO A 3 -29.42 1.54 -26.88
C PRO A 3 -28.61 0.26 -27.17
N ILE A 4 -27.31 0.30 -26.89
CA ILE A 4 -26.44 -0.87 -27.02
C ILE A 4 -26.50 -1.66 -25.73
N GLU A 5 -26.80 -2.93 -25.84
CA GLU A 5 -26.71 -3.88 -24.72
C GLU A 5 -25.46 -4.75 -24.86
N ILE A 6 -24.74 -4.94 -23.76
CA ILE A 6 -23.58 -5.82 -23.66
C ILE A 6 -23.93 -6.92 -22.67
N THR A 7 -23.75 -8.17 -23.06
CA THR A 7 -24.05 -9.33 -22.21
C THR A 7 -22.81 -10.20 -22.00
N SER A 8 -22.73 -10.83 -20.84
CA SER A 8 -21.76 -11.87 -20.52
C SER A 8 -22.48 -12.96 -19.73
N GLU A 9 -22.05 -14.21 -19.88
CA GLU A 9 -22.60 -15.33 -19.11
C GLU A 9 -22.22 -15.22 -17.64
N GLU A 10 -21.01 -14.73 -17.35
CA GLU A 10 -20.48 -14.60 -15.99
C GLU A 10 -19.56 -13.39 -15.87
N GLY A 11 -19.39 -12.87 -14.62
CA GLY A 11 -18.44 -11.81 -14.29
C GLY A 11 -18.97 -10.40 -14.50
N ILE A 12 -18.05 -9.44 -14.41
CA ILE A 12 -18.33 -8.00 -14.52
C ILE A 12 -17.81 -7.49 -15.85
N ILE A 13 -18.67 -6.85 -16.63
CA ILE A 13 -18.31 -6.26 -17.92
C ILE A 13 -17.72 -4.87 -17.71
N PHE A 14 -16.57 -4.61 -18.32
CA PHE A 14 -15.94 -3.30 -18.46
C PHE A 14 -15.87 -2.92 -19.94
N TYR A 15 -16.05 -1.64 -20.25
CA TYR A 15 -16.04 -1.14 -21.62
C TYR A 15 -15.41 0.23 -21.75
N THR A 16 -14.93 0.56 -22.95
CA THR A 16 -14.49 1.89 -23.38
C THR A 16 -15.24 2.30 -24.65
N LEU A 17 -15.28 3.61 -24.94
CA LEU A 17 -15.91 4.18 -26.12
C LEU A 17 -14.91 4.96 -27.01
N ASP A 18 -13.63 4.94 -26.66
CA ASP A 18 -12.55 5.63 -27.35
C ASP A 18 -11.65 4.68 -28.16
N GLY A 19 -12.00 3.39 -28.20
CA GLY A 19 -11.24 2.37 -28.89
C GLY A 19 -10.04 1.83 -28.09
N THR A 20 -9.83 2.25 -26.84
CA THR A 20 -8.81 1.68 -25.95
C THR A 20 -9.27 0.35 -25.37
N ASP A 21 -8.34 -0.50 -24.95
CA ASP A 21 -8.65 -1.78 -24.28
C ASP A 21 -9.14 -1.52 -22.85
N PRO A 22 -10.33 -2.02 -22.44
CA PRO A 22 -10.87 -1.83 -21.09
C PRO A 22 -10.15 -2.62 -20.00
N HIS A 23 -9.03 -3.25 -20.29
CA HIS A 23 -8.18 -3.89 -19.30
C HIS A 23 -7.73 -2.84 -18.28
N GLN A 24 -7.83 -3.13 -16.97
CA GLN A 24 -7.38 -2.20 -15.93
C GLN A 24 -5.90 -1.84 -16.11
N PRO A 25 -5.51 -0.59 -15.85
CA PRO A 25 -4.12 -0.21 -15.92
C PRO A 25 -3.28 -1.13 -15.01
N THR A 26 -2.22 -1.71 -15.58
CA THR A 26 -1.29 -2.58 -14.86
C THR A 26 -0.33 -1.79 -13.96
N SER A 27 -0.30 -0.48 -14.10
CA SER A 27 0.53 0.41 -13.29
C SER A 27 -0.15 0.77 -11.98
N SER A 28 0.64 0.80 -10.91
CA SER A 28 0.21 1.26 -9.59
C SER A 28 1.12 2.36 -9.10
N ILE A 29 0.53 3.39 -8.49
CA ILE A 29 1.28 4.42 -7.80
C ILE A 29 1.51 3.96 -6.35
N GLN A 30 2.76 4.07 -5.90
CA GLN A 30 3.10 3.89 -4.50
C GLN A 30 3.16 5.24 -3.79
N THR A 31 2.55 5.30 -2.62
CA THR A 31 2.59 6.46 -1.72
C THR A 31 3.18 6.01 -0.40
N ILE A 32 4.19 6.72 0.08
CA ILE A 32 4.77 6.49 1.40
C ILE A 32 3.94 7.29 2.40
N LEU A 33 3.21 6.57 3.28
CA LEU A 33 2.41 7.17 4.35
C LEU A 33 3.26 7.49 5.59
N LEU A 34 4.24 6.65 5.86
CA LEU A 34 5.23 6.83 6.91
C LEU A 34 6.61 6.49 6.36
N ASN A 35 7.52 7.45 6.40
CA ASN A 35 8.90 7.29 5.90
C ASN A 35 9.88 6.96 7.03
N ASP A 36 11.00 6.35 6.68
CA ASP A 36 12.18 6.32 7.53
C ASP A 36 12.67 7.76 7.78
N GLY A 37 13.12 8.06 8.99
CA GLY A 37 13.42 9.43 9.42
C GLY A 37 12.22 10.26 9.92
N ALA A 38 11.05 9.65 10.08
CA ALA A 38 9.91 10.30 10.72
C ALA A 38 10.14 10.57 12.21
N SER A 39 9.47 11.58 12.76
CA SER A 39 9.51 11.87 14.21
C SER A 39 8.92 10.72 15.01
N VAL A 40 9.57 10.39 16.12
CA VAL A 40 9.21 9.26 16.97
C VAL A 40 9.29 9.64 18.44
N MET A 41 8.43 9.04 19.26
CA MET A 41 8.57 8.96 20.71
C MET A 41 8.95 7.52 21.07
N ALA A 42 9.98 7.34 21.88
CA ALA A 42 10.37 6.02 22.39
C ALA A 42 10.71 6.02 23.88
N VAL A 43 10.52 4.87 24.51
CA VAL A 43 10.83 4.66 25.92
C VAL A 43 11.29 3.23 26.16
N ILE A 44 12.24 3.07 27.08
CA ILE A 44 12.60 1.77 27.63
C ILE A 44 11.68 1.57 28.85
N PRO A 45 10.70 0.65 28.78
CA PRO A 45 9.76 0.46 29.88
C PRO A 45 10.47 -0.14 31.08
N SER A 46 10.09 0.29 32.29
CA SER A 46 10.67 -0.20 33.55
C SER A 46 9.73 -1.11 34.34
N ASN A 47 8.48 -1.21 33.91
CA ASN A 47 7.44 -2.02 34.56
C ASN A 47 6.23 -2.16 33.59
N ASP A 48 5.20 -2.86 34.04
CA ASP A 48 3.98 -3.16 33.26
C ASP A 48 2.83 -2.16 33.50
N THR A 49 3.10 -0.99 34.05
CA THR A 49 2.04 -0.02 34.46
C THR A 49 1.13 0.40 33.30
N TRP A 50 1.70 0.45 32.09
CA TRP A 50 0.92 0.87 30.92
C TRP A 50 0.15 -0.27 30.25
N GLU A 51 0.47 -1.54 30.58
CA GLU A 51 -0.08 -2.71 29.87
C GLU A 51 -0.01 -2.52 28.35
N LEU A 52 -1.17 -2.55 27.64
CA LEU A 52 -1.27 -2.23 26.21
C LEU A 52 -1.90 -0.84 25.95
N ASN A 53 -2.04 0.01 26.97
CA ASN A 53 -2.61 1.35 26.75
C ASN A 53 -1.69 2.23 25.88
N TRP A 54 -0.38 2.02 25.96
CA TRP A 54 0.59 2.79 25.19
C TRP A 54 0.50 2.61 23.66
N VAL A 55 -0.20 1.58 23.16
CA VAL A 55 -0.43 1.38 21.73
C VAL A 55 -1.65 2.16 21.21
N GLN A 56 -2.47 2.76 22.11
CA GLN A 56 -3.65 3.49 21.75
C GLN A 56 -3.33 4.93 21.33
N PRO A 57 -4.02 5.49 20.31
CA PRO A 57 -3.79 6.88 19.89
C PRO A 57 -3.95 7.91 21.02
N GLU A 58 -4.88 7.67 21.94
CA GLU A 58 -5.25 8.57 23.05
C GLU A 58 -4.28 8.52 24.23
N PHE A 59 -3.32 7.62 24.20
CA PHE A 59 -2.32 7.54 25.28
C PHE A 59 -1.43 8.77 25.27
N GLU A 60 -1.26 9.39 26.45
CA GLU A 60 -0.40 10.56 26.64
C GLU A 60 0.99 10.12 27.14
N GLU A 61 2.02 10.43 26.37
CA GLU A 61 3.41 10.19 26.74
C GLU A 61 3.81 11.11 27.89
N ASN A 62 4.38 10.52 28.94
CA ASN A 62 4.93 11.29 30.06
C ASN A 62 6.41 11.68 29.79
N SER A 63 7.05 12.32 30.77
CA SER A 63 8.43 12.82 30.63
C SER A 63 9.51 11.74 30.50
N THR A 64 9.18 10.45 30.63
CA THR A 64 10.13 9.35 30.40
C THR A 64 10.27 9.00 28.91
N TRP A 65 9.29 9.38 28.09
CA TRP A 65 9.36 9.23 26.64
C TRP A 65 10.31 10.25 26.05
N LYS A 66 11.17 9.79 25.14
CA LYS A 66 12.17 10.63 24.47
C LYS A 66 11.78 10.86 23.01
N ASN A 67 12.04 12.06 22.53
CA ASN A 67 11.86 12.41 21.11
C ASN A 67 13.09 12.03 20.29
N GLY A 68 12.89 11.60 19.05
CA GLY A 68 13.93 11.30 18.08
C GLY A 68 13.38 11.14 16.68
N LEU A 69 14.16 10.48 15.84
CA LEU A 69 13.76 10.06 14.51
C LEU A 69 13.70 8.53 14.44
N THR A 70 12.92 7.98 13.52
CA THR A 70 12.88 6.53 13.26
C THR A 70 14.26 6.00 12.90
N GLY A 71 14.44 4.69 13.09
CA GLY A 71 15.75 4.10 13.29
C GLY A 71 16.07 4.09 14.79
N VAL A 72 15.08 3.63 15.60
CA VAL A 72 15.29 3.47 17.05
C VAL A 72 16.17 2.26 17.27
N GLY A 73 17.31 2.45 17.89
CA GLY A 73 18.26 1.37 18.09
C GLY A 73 19.55 1.80 18.72
N TYR A 74 20.48 0.89 18.77
CA TYR A 74 21.88 1.15 19.16
C TYR A 74 22.78 0.09 18.52
N GLU A 75 24.06 0.40 18.50
CA GLU A 75 25.07 -0.52 18.03
C GLU A 75 26.40 -0.29 18.77
N THR A 76 27.09 -1.38 19.08
CA THR A 76 28.38 -1.32 19.76
C THR A 76 29.53 -1.83 18.90
N SER A 77 29.39 -3.01 18.26
CA SER A 77 30.39 -3.61 17.36
C SER A 77 29.86 -4.95 16.81
N PRO A 78 30.03 -5.23 15.48
CA PRO A 78 30.52 -4.31 14.45
C PRO A 78 29.56 -3.15 14.21
N ALA A 79 30.01 -2.07 13.56
CA ALA A 79 29.20 -0.87 13.36
C ALA A 79 28.41 -0.93 12.05
N ASP A 80 27.48 -1.88 11.92
CA ASP A 80 26.76 -2.18 10.68
C ASP A 80 25.50 -1.30 10.51
N TYR A 81 24.88 -0.85 11.62
CA TYR A 81 23.62 -0.10 11.62
C TYR A 81 23.75 1.40 11.86
N THR A 82 24.96 1.89 12.16
CA THR A 82 25.16 3.29 12.60
C THR A 82 24.49 4.31 11.65
N GLY A 83 24.46 4.02 10.35
CA GLY A 83 23.83 4.89 9.34
C GLY A 83 22.29 4.87 9.36
N PHE A 84 21.67 3.92 10.05
CA PHE A 84 20.22 3.77 10.16
C PHE A 84 19.66 4.26 11.48
N ILE A 85 20.52 4.56 12.49
CA ILE A 85 20.09 4.95 13.83
C ILE A 85 19.79 6.45 13.85
N GLY A 86 18.50 6.79 13.94
CA GLY A 86 18.00 8.15 14.15
C GLY A 86 17.77 8.50 15.62
N MET A 87 17.61 7.48 16.48
CA MET A 87 17.43 7.62 17.92
C MET A 87 18.17 6.52 18.65
N ASN A 88 19.19 6.90 19.44
CA ASN A 88 19.98 5.96 20.23
C ASN A 88 19.27 5.60 21.55
N VAL A 89 19.16 4.30 21.81
CA VAL A 89 18.56 3.71 23.02
C VAL A 89 19.53 2.74 23.73
N SER A 90 20.83 2.98 23.61
CA SER A 90 21.89 2.09 24.17
C SER A 90 21.79 1.90 25.68
N GLU A 91 21.12 2.78 26.40
CA GLU A 91 20.83 2.65 27.83
C GLU A 91 19.97 1.44 28.18
N MET A 92 19.27 0.84 27.18
CA MET A 92 18.51 -0.40 27.40
C MET A 92 19.43 -1.62 27.59
N ARG A 93 20.67 -1.56 27.12
CA ARG A 93 21.59 -2.69 27.13
C ARG A 93 21.92 -3.09 28.57
N ASN A 94 21.81 -4.37 28.91
CA ASN A 94 21.90 -4.99 30.21
C ASN A 94 20.77 -4.62 31.19
N GLU A 95 19.82 -3.79 30.81
CA GLU A 95 18.69 -3.34 31.63
C GLU A 95 17.37 -3.94 31.18
N ASN A 96 17.03 -3.84 29.85
CA ASN A 96 15.79 -4.32 29.29
C ASN A 96 15.98 -4.82 27.85
N GLY A 97 15.26 -5.88 27.49
CA GLY A 97 15.22 -6.37 26.11
C GLY A 97 14.14 -5.71 25.22
N SER A 98 13.35 -4.81 25.79
CA SER A 98 12.20 -4.18 25.13
C SER A 98 12.35 -2.67 25.01
N VAL A 99 11.89 -2.10 23.91
CA VAL A 99 11.67 -0.67 23.71
C VAL A 99 10.27 -0.45 23.13
N TYR A 100 9.53 0.54 23.67
CA TYR A 100 8.25 0.97 23.14
C TYR A 100 8.45 2.19 22.27
N ILE A 101 7.84 2.19 21.09
CA ILE A 101 8.02 3.18 20.03
C ILE A 101 6.65 3.63 19.54
N ARG A 102 6.42 4.94 19.42
CA ARG A 102 5.17 5.53 18.92
C ARG A 102 5.50 6.53 17.82
N ILE A 103 4.86 6.36 16.66
CA ILE A 103 5.14 7.14 15.44
C ILE A 103 3.81 7.65 14.89
N PRO A 104 3.47 8.92 15.13
CA PRO A 104 2.30 9.52 14.51
C PRO A 104 2.54 9.75 13.01
N PHE A 105 1.51 9.54 12.21
CA PHE A 105 1.54 9.82 10.77
C PHE A 105 0.17 10.26 10.26
N GLN A 106 0.12 10.80 9.05
CA GLN A 106 -1.10 11.34 8.45
C GLN A 106 -1.51 10.52 7.23
N VAL A 107 -2.83 10.36 7.06
CA VAL A 107 -3.44 9.88 5.83
C VAL A 107 -4.36 10.99 5.29
N GLU A 108 -4.22 11.33 4.03
CA GLU A 108 -4.79 12.54 3.46
C GLU A 108 -6.33 12.55 3.47
N SER A 109 -6.97 11.44 3.11
CA SER A 109 -8.43 11.39 2.98
C SER A 109 -8.99 9.95 3.02
N GLU A 110 -10.30 9.84 3.24
CA GLU A 110 -11.04 8.58 3.13
C GLU A 110 -10.94 7.99 1.73
N SER A 111 -11.08 8.82 0.69
CA SER A 111 -10.97 8.38 -0.71
C SER A 111 -9.58 7.78 -1.02
N MET A 112 -8.52 8.28 -0.38
CA MET A 112 -7.20 7.67 -0.48
C MET A 112 -7.20 6.26 0.14
N ILE A 113 -7.79 6.08 1.33
CA ILE A 113 -7.88 4.78 2.00
C ILE A 113 -8.68 3.79 1.15
N GLU A 114 -9.84 4.22 0.63
CA GLU A 114 -10.69 3.39 -0.23
C GLU A 114 -9.96 2.92 -1.50
N SER A 115 -9.19 3.81 -2.13
CA SER A 115 -8.45 3.53 -3.36
C SER A 115 -7.25 2.60 -3.19
N MET A 116 -6.80 2.35 -1.95
CA MET A 116 -5.67 1.46 -1.69
C MET A 116 -5.97 0.02 -2.09
N THR A 117 -5.18 -0.52 -2.99
CA THR A 117 -5.20 -1.94 -3.41
C THR A 117 -4.20 -2.79 -2.64
N ASN A 118 -3.16 -2.16 -2.08
CA ASN A 118 -2.19 -2.80 -1.22
C ASN A 118 -1.73 -1.83 -0.14
N LEU A 119 -1.56 -2.33 1.08
CA LEU A 119 -0.94 -1.63 2.21
C LEU A 119 0.10 -2.55 2.83
N ARG A 120 1.33 -2.07 2.99
CA ARG A 120 2.40 -2.86 3.58
C ARG A 120 3.20 -2.07 4.60
N LEU A 121 3.66 -2.80 5.62
CA LEU A 121 4.67 -2.35 6.56
C LEU A 121 6.02 -2.90 6.11
N ASP A 122 6.92 -2.03 5.70
CA ASP A 122 8.32 -2.39 5.46
C ASP A 122 9.10 -2.16 6.77
N MET A 123 9.84 -3.14 7.23
CA MET A 123 10.56 -3.07 8.50
C MET A 123 12.01 -3.49 8.33
N ARG A 124 12.96 -2.65 8.78
CA ARG A 124 14.29 -3.08 9.19
C ARG A 124 14.23 -3.35 10.67
N TYR A 125 14.65 -4.52 11.11
CA TYR A 125 14.57 -4.89 12.53
C TYR A 125 15.65 -5.88 12.91
N ASP A 126 16.13 -5.68 14.14
CA ASP A 126 17.01 -6.55 14.89
C ASP A 126 16.59 -6.51 16.37
N ASP A 127 16.19 -7.60 17.05
CA ASP A 127 16.01 -8.97 16.55
C ASP A 127 14.56 -9.27 16.19
N GLY A 128 13.61 -8.59 16.81
CA GLY A 128 12.20 -8.83 16.66
C GLY A 128 11.33 -7.60 16.92
N PHE A 129 10.06 -7.70 16.58
CA PHE A 129 9.09 -6.63 16.83
C PHE A 129 7.64 -7.15 16.87
N ILE A 130 6.76 -6.33 17.45
CA ILE A 130 5.31 -6.41 17.33
C ILE A 130 4.82 -5.01 16.94
N ALA A 131 4.08 -4.89 15.84
CA ALA A 131 3.55 -3.62 15.34
C ALA A 131 2.03 -3.53 15.52
N TYR A 132 1.57 -2.35 15.90
CA TYR A 132 0.16 -2.01 16.13
C TYR A 132 -0.20 -0.76 15.32
N LEU A 133 -1.33 -0.79 14.64
CA LEU A 133 -1.91 0.34 13.95
C LEU A 133 -3.17 0.78 14.70
N ASN A 134 -3.17 2.01 15.21
CA ASN A 134 -4.27 2.58 15.99
C ASN A 134 -4.79 1.61 17.09
N GLY A 135 -3.85 1.00 17.85
CA GLY A 135 -4.14 0.08 18.94
C GLY A 135 -4.31 -1.38 18.55
N THR A 136 -4.46 -1.69 17.27
CA THR A 136 -4.68 -3.06 16.79
C THR A 136 -3.39 -3.67 16.25
N ARG A 137 -3.04 -4.88 16.69
CA ARG A 137 -1.87 -5.62 16.21
C ARG A 137 -2.03 -5.98 14.73
N ILE A 138 -1.02 -5.61 13.91
CA ILE A 138 -1.05 -5.79 12.45
C ILE A 138 0.07 -6.68 11.91
N ALA A 139 1.24 -6.69 12.56
CA ALA A 139 2.39 -7.48 12.12
C ALA A 139 3.30 -7.83 13.30
N GLN A 140 4.15 -8.83 13.12
CA GLN A 140 5.20 -9.20 14.06
C GLN A 140 6.26 -10.06 13.39
N ALA A 141 7.47 -10.03 13.94
CA ALA A 141 8.53 -10.99 13.65
C ALA A 141 9.29 -11.34 14.93
N ASN A 142 9.67 -12.60 15.05
CA ASN A 142 10.42 -13.12 16.20
C ASN A 142 9.80 -12.79 17.58
N ALA A 143 8.51 -12.50 17.63
CA ALA A 143 7.80 -12.16 18.84
C ALA A 143 7.72 -13.35 19.82
N PRO A 144 7.64 -13.12 21.14
CA PRO A 144 7.43 -14.16 22.13
C PRO A 144 6.10 -14.87 21.91
N ILE A 145 5.99 -16.11 22.40
CA ILE A 145 4.73 -16.87 22.40
C ILE A 145 3.83 -16.30 23.49
N GLY A 146 2.57 -16.03 23.16
CA GLY A 146 1.60 -15.45 24.08
C GLY A 146 1.61 -13.93 24.11
N SER A 147 1.17 -13.33 25.23
CA SER A 147 1.16 -11.88 25.41
C SER A 147 2.57 -11.36 25.77
N PRO A 148 3.07 -10.35 25.07
CA PRO A 148 4.35 -9.74 25.42
C PRO A 148 4.22 -8.98 26.73
N SER A 149 5.27 -9.02 27.55
CA SER A 149 5.42 -8.16 28.73
C SER A 149 6.39 -7.02 28.44
N TRP A 150 6.44 -6.04 29.35
CA TRP A 150 7.28 -4.85 29.23
C TRP A 150 8.80 -5.13 29.06
N ASN A 151 9.25 -6.32 29.42
CA ASN A 151 10.65 -6.76 29.35
C ASN A 151 10.84 -8.03 28.51
N SER A 152 9.93 -8.29 27.56
CA SER A 152 10.03 -9.43 26.67
C SER A 152 11.29 -9.36 25.80
N LEU A 153 11.80 -10.54 25.46
CA LEU A 153 12.87 -10.73 24.48
C LEU A 153 12.30 -11.29 23.18
N ALA A 154 13.00 -11.06 22.08
CA ALA A 154 12.75 -11.77 20.85
C ALA A 154 12.98 -13.28 21.02
N ARG A 155 12.17 -14.09 20.37
CA ARG A 155 12.27 -15.57 20.45
C ARG A 155 13.47 -16.13 19.69
N THR A 156 13.88 -15.44 18.64
CA THR A 156 15.03 -15.79 17.81
C THR A 156 15.69 -14.48 17.34
N THR A 157 16.96 -14.58 16.92
CA THR A 157 17.69 -13.45 16.35
C THR A 157 17.36 -13.23 14.88
N ASN A 158 17.52 -12.01 14.39
CA ASN A 158 17.52 -11.69 12.98
C ASN A 158 18.96 -11.32 12.56
N PRO A 159 19.59 -11.99 11.57
CA PRO A 159 20.97 -11.68 11.21
C PRO A 159 21.14 -10.23 10.75
N ASP A 160 22.25 -9.57 11.13
CA ASP A 160 22.56 -8.17 10.82
C ASP A 160 22.42 -7.83 9.33
N SER A 161 22.86 -8.74 8.45
CA SER A 161 22.73 -8.59 7.00
C SER A 161 21.28 -8.55 6.51
N ALA A 162 20.36 -9.22 7.20
CA ALA A 162 18.93 -9.19 6.93
C ALA A 162 18.28 -7.96 7.59
N ALA A 163 18.71 -7.62 8.81
CA ALA A 163 18.20 -6.50 9.60
C ALA A 163 18.42 -5.14 8.90
N SER A 164 19.51 -4.99 8.14
CA SER A 164 19.82 -3.79 7.36
C SER A 164 18.96 -3.59 6.11
N THR A 165 18.14 -4.59 5.74
CA THR A 165 17.27 -4.55 4.54
C THR A 165 15.80 -4.50 4.96
N PHE A 166 14.98 -3.72 4.24
CA PHE A 166 13.55 -3.71 4.49
C PHE A 166 12.92 -5.06 4.14
N GLN A 167 12.27 -5.68 5.10
CA GLN A 167 11.37 -6.82 4.91
C GLN A 167 9.93 -6.30 4.84
N ALA A 168 9.18 -6.74 3.83
CA ALA A 168 7.79 -6.33 3.62
C ALA A 168 6.82 -7.26 4.35
N PHE A 169 5.86 -6.67 5.06
CA PHE A 169 4.74 -7.34 5.72
C PHE A 169 3.44 -6.81 5.09
N ASP A 170 2.68 -7.69 4.47
CA ASP A 170 1.37 -7.33 3.90
C ASP A 170 0.37 -7.09 5.05
N ILE A 171 -0.14 -5.86 5.11
CA ILE A 171 -1.15 -5.42 6.07
C ILE A 171 -2.40 -4.89 5.37
N THR A 172 -2.62 -5.26 4.10
CA THR A 172 -3.76 -4.81 3.30
C THR A 172 -5.10 -5.12 3.97
N GLY A 173 -5.21 -6.27 4.63
CA GLY A 173 -6.39 -6.65 5.40
C GLY A 173 -6.71 -5.72 6.59
N ASN A 174 -5.79 -4.86 6.98
CA ASN A 174 -5.90 -3.93 8.10
C ASN A 174 -6.13 -2.47 7.65
N LYS A 175 -6.34 -2.21 6.36
CA LYS A 175 -6.52 -0.83 5.85
C LYS A 175 -7.72 -0.10 6.46
N ASN A 176 -8.72 -0.84 6.90
CA ASN A 176 -9.90 -0.30 7.60
C ASN A 176 -9.61 0.24 9.02
N LEU A 177 -8.39 0.03 9.54
CA LEU A 177 -7.92 0.62 10.78
C LEU A 177 -7.37 2.05 10.57
N LEU A 178 -7.09 2.46 9.33
CA LEU A 178 -6.65 3.81 9.02
C LEU A 178 -7.80 4.79 9.15
N ASN A 179 -7.49 6.00 9.62
CA ASN A 179 -8.39 7.13 9.67
C ASN A 179 -7.88 8.23 8.72
N PRO A 180 -8.77 9.01 8.09
CA PRO A 180 -8.37 10.29 7.52
C PRO A 180 -7.78 11.19 8.59
N GLY A 181 -6.64 11.82 8.31
CA GLY A 181 -5.90 12.61 9.29
C GLY A 181 -4.95 11.75 10.15
N ASN A 182 -5.05 11.88 11.47
CA ASN A 182 -4.11 11.32 12.42
C ASN A 182 -4.20 9.80 12.57
N ASN A 183 -3.05 9.13 12.51
CA ASN A 183 -2.88 7.72 12.77
C ASN A 183 -1.63 7.50 13.64
N LEU A 184 -1.56 6.35 14.29
CA LEU A 184 -0.45 5.94 15.13
C LEU A 184 0.05 4.56 14.70
N LEU A 185 1.34 4.45 14.39
CA LEU A 185 2.06 3.20 14.38
C LEU A 185 2.79 3.05 15.72
N ALA A 186 2.39 2.07 16.53
CA ALA A 186 3.11 1.74 17.77
C ALA A 186 3.88 0.43 17.56
N ILE A 187 5.12 0.36 18.06
CA ILE A 187 5.98 -0.80 17.88
C ILE A 187 6.61 -1.18 19.22
N HIS A 188 6.50 -2.45 19.58
CA HIS A 188 7.28 -3.09 20.62
C HIS A 188 8.52 -3.68 19.97
N GLY A 189 9.65 -3.00 20.05
CA GLY A 189 10.96 -3.50 19.62
C GLY A 189 11.50 -4.49 20.65
N LEU A 190 12.07 -5.60 20.16
CA LEU A 190 12.47 -6.75 20.95
C LEU A 190 13.91 -7.13 20.62
N ASN A 191 14.78 -7.12 21.61
CA ASN A 191 16.14 -7.63 21.52
C ASN A 191 16.20 -9.13 21.84
N GLY A 192 17.12 -9.87 21.26
CA GLY A 192 17.31 -11.32 21.49
C GLY A 192 17.89 -11.64 22.86
N SER A 193 18.61 -10.69 23.48
CA SER A 193 19.15 -10.82 24.82
C SER A 193 19.38 -9.46 25.47
N LEU A 194 19.50 -9.42 26.81
CA LEU A 194 19.78 -8.19 27.53
C LEU A 194 21.14 -7.58 27.19
N ASN A 195 22.12 -8.40 26.83
CA ASN A 195 23.50 -8.00 26.56
C ASN A 195 23.83 -7.96 25.06
N SER A 196 22.83 -7.96 24.20
CA SER A 196 23.05 -7.84 22.76
C SER A 196 23.93 -6.64 22.42
N SER A 197 24.70 -6.75 21.32
CA SER A 197 25.56 -5.68 20.83
C SER A 197 24.78 -4.55 20.16
N ASP A 198 23.55 -4.80 19.77
CA ASP A 198 22.78 -4.01 18.83
C ASP A 198 21.26 -4.14 19.04
N LEU A 199 20.53 -3.25 18.41
CA LEU A 199 19.08 -3.25 18.15
C LEU A 199 18.81 -2.28 17.00
N LEU A 200 17.89 -2.64 16.12
CA LEU A 200 17.40 -1.72 15.07
C LEU A 200 15.90 -1.90 14.83
N ILE A 201 15.14 -0.81 14.87
CA ILE A 201 13.72 -0.77 14.49
C ILE A 201 13.48 0.45 13.60
N THR A 202 13.34 0.21 12.30
CA THR A 202 13.06 1.27 11.32
C THR A 202 11.86 0.88 10.44
N PRO A 203 10.66 1.41 10.72
CA PRO A 203 9.47 1.16 9.94
C PRO A 203 9.32 2.12 8.77
N ARG A 204 8.56 1.65 7.75
CA ARG A 204 8.00 2.45 6.68
C ARG A 204 6.64 1.87 6.30
N ILE A 205 5.62 2.73 6.11
CA ILE A 205 4.29 2.30 5.61
C ILE A 205 4.14 2.77 4.18
N VAL A 206 3.83 1.84 3.29
CA VAL A 206 3.65 2.09 1.86
C VAL A 206 2.29 1.61 1.43
N ALA A 207 1.52 2.51 0.83
CA ALA A 207 0.26 2.20 0.15
C ALA A 207 0.45 2.14 -1.35
N SER A 208 -0.27 1.24 -2.03
CA SER A 208 -0.35 1.21 -3.49
C SER A 208 -1.81 1.42 -3.90
N ARG A 209 -2.02 2.16 -4.97
CA ARG A 209 -3.33 2.38 -5.60
C ARG A 209 -3.19 2.31 -7.11
N PRO A 210 -4.28 2.10 -7.88
CA PRO A 210 -4.23 2.20 -9.32
C PRO A 210 -3.67 3.57 -9.76
N ASP A 211 -2.95 3.58 -10.87
CA ASP A 211 -2.47 4.81 -11.49
C ASP A 211 -3.60 5.42 -12.33
N ASP A 212 -4.40 6.29 -11.71
CA ASP A 212 -5.48 7.01 -12.40
C ASP A 212 -4.95 8.16 -13.29
N SER A 213 -3.64 8.42 -13.32
CA SER A 213 -3.06 9.43 -14.22
C SER A 213 -3.08 9.00 -15.70
N GLN A 214 -3.31 7.72 -15.96
CA GLN A 214 -3.69 7.17 -17.27
C GLN A 214 -5.18 7.40 -17.53
N GLN A 215 -5.71 8.54 -17.13
CA GLN A 215 -7.14 8.90 -17.09
C GLN A 215 -7.83 8.92 -18.48
N ASP A 216 -7.07 8.70 -19.54
CA ASP A 216 -7.62 8.54 -20.91
C ASP A 216 -8.13 7.11 -21.19
N ILE A 217 -7.96 6.16 -20.24
CA ILE A 217 -8.42 4.77 -20.37
C ILE A 217 -9.29 4.39 -19.18
N VAL A 218 -10.36 5.14 -18.93
CA VAL A 218 -11.32 4.73 -17.90
C VAL A 218 -12.28 3.72 -18.47
N ALA A 219 -11.97 2.45 -18.32
CA ALA A 219 -12.93 1.39 -18.53
C ALA A 219 -14.13 1.62 -17.61
N LYS A 220 -15.30 1.82 -18.22
CA LYS A 220 -16.55 1.96 -17.48
C LYS A 220 -17.10 0.57 -17.16
N LYS A 221 -17.55 0.40 -15.92
CA LYS A 221 -18.32 -0.79 -15.57
C LYS A 221 -19.69 -0.71 -16.24
N TYR A 222 -20.05 -1.74 -16.99
CA TYR A 222 -21.36 -1.80 -17.63
C TYR A 222 -22.45 -2.06 -16.58
N GLN A 223 -23.44 -1.19 -16.52
CA GLN A 223 -24.59 -1.28 -15.61
C GLN A 223 -25.91 -1.12 -16.36
N ASP A 224 -25.94 -0.21 -17.34
CA ASP A 224 -27.14 0.16 -18.09
C ASP A 224 -26.85 0.20 -19.61
N PRO A 225 -27.86 0.05 -20.47
CA PRO A 225 -27.72 0.16 -21.92
C PRO A 225 -27.11 1.49 -22.36
N ILE A 226 -26.15 1.44 -23.30
CA ILE A 226 -25.34 2.59 -23.72
C ILE A 226 -26.04 3.35 -24.87
N ASN A 227 -26.27 4.64 -24.65
CA ASN A 227 -26.74 5.54 -25.71
C ASN A 227 -25.57 6.26 -26.37
N LEU A 228 -25.35 6.03 -27.67
CA LEU A 228 -24.28 6.71 -28.40
C LEU A 228 -24.80 7.99 -29.05
N THR A 229 -24.04 9.08 -28.94
CA THR A 229 -24.30 10.38 -29.53
C THR A 229 -23.38 10.71 -30.70
N GLU A 230 -22.31 9.92 -30.87
CA GLU A 230 -21.32 10.06 -31.95
C GLU A 230 -20.80 8.69 -32.41
N SER A 231 -20.13 8.67 -33.57
CA SER A 231 -19.47 7.45 -34.04
C SER A 231 -18.37 7.04 -33.10
N THR A 232 -18.32 5.75 -32.75
CA THR A 232 -17.43 5.29 -31.69
C THR A 232 -16.93 3.86 -31.93
N ILE A 233 -15.82 3.52 -31.32
CA ILE A 233 -15.30 2.16 -31.21
C ILE A 233 -15.56 1.70 -29.79
N LEU A 234 -16.50 0.78 -29.61
CA LEU A 234 -16.77 0.16 -28.33
C LEU A 234 -15.88 -1.06 -28.19
N LYS A 235 -15.12 -1.10 -27.11
CA LYS A 235 -14.35 -2.29 -26.68
C LYS A 235 -14.82 -2.75 -25.32
N ALA A 236 -14.94 -4.06 -25.14
CA ALA A 236 -15.41 -4.65 -23.88
C ALA A 236 -14.62 -5.90 -23.51
N ARG A 237 -14.47 -6.09 -22.21
CA ARG A 237 -13.97 -7.33 -21.57
C ARG A 237 -14.79 -7.65 -20.34
N THR A 238 -14.81 -8.92 -19.98
CA THR A 238 -15.39 -9.39 -18.72
C THR A 238 -14.27 -9.76 -17.76
N LEU A 239 -14.41 -9.35 -16.49
CA LEU A 239 -13.57 -9.78 -15.38
C LEU A 239 -14.33 -10.80 -14.55
N HIS A 240 -13.82 -12.03 -14.47
CA HIS A 240 -14.38 -13.11 -13.66
C HIS A 240 -13.27 -13.80 -12.87
N ASN A 241 -13.43 -13.91 -11.54
CA ASN A 241 -12.46 -14.54 -10.63
C ASN A 241 -11.01 -14.02 -10.78
N GLY A 242 -10.83 -12.73 -11.14
CA GLY A 242 -9.52 -12.11 -11.32
C GLY A 242 -8.91 -12.30 -12.72
N GLU A 243 -9.58 -13.01 -13.61
CA GLU A 243 -9.14 -13.23 -14.99
C GLU A 243 -9.95 -12.40 -15.98
N TRP A 244 -9.27 -11.85 -16.99
CA TRP A 244 -9.90 -11.07 -18.07
C TRP A 244 -10.24 -11.95 -19.27
N SER A 245 -11.43 -11.76 -19.83
CA SER A 245 -11.82 -12.38 -21.11
C SER A 245 -10.96 -11.88 -22.27
N ALA A 246 -11.09 -12.54 -23.43
CA ALA A 246 -10.65 -11.97 -24.70
C ALA A 246 -11.35 -10.62 -24.98
N LEU A 247 -10.69 -9.74 -25.75
CA LEU A 247 -11.25 -8.45 -26.16
C LEU A 247 -12.36 -8.65 -27.16
N THR A 248 -13.51 -8.02 -26.90
CA THR A 248 -14.59 -7.86 -27.87
C THR A 248 -14.64 -6.42 -28.34
N GLU A 249 -14.75 -6.17 -29.65
CA GLU A 249 -14.85 -4.82 -30.18
C GLU A 249 -15.98 -4.71 -31.22
N ALA A 250 -16.60 -3.52 -31.25
CA ALA A 250 -17.65 -3.18 -32.21
C ALA A 250 -17.49 -1.71 -32.66
N TYR A 251 -17.73 -1.51 -33.97
CA TYR A 251 -17.66 -0.20 -34.59
C TYR A 251 -19.08 0.32 -34.82
N TYR A 252 -19.40 1.45 -34.20
CA TYR A 252 -20.69 2.12 -34.37
C TYR A 252 -20.49 3.40 -35.15
N ILE A 253 -21.02 3.44 -36.37
CA ILE A 253 -20.98 4.62 -37.24
C ILE A 253 -22.34 5.30 -37.17
N LEU A 254 -22.34 6.52 -36.62
CA LEU A 254 -23.51 7.38 -36.69
C LEU A 254 -23.45 8.18 -37.98
N GLU A 255 -24.19 7.72 -39.02
CA GLU A 255 -24.32 8.50 -40.23
C GLU A 255 -25.01 9.81 -39.94
N THR A 256 -24.29 10.91 -40.06
CA THR A 256 -24.90 12.22 -40.29
C THR A 256 -25.34 12.27 -41.76
N PRO A 257 -26.53 12.81 -42.07
CA PRO A 257 -26.91 13.00 -43.46
C PRO A 257 -25.87 13.88 -44.16
N SER A 258 -24.94 13.24 -44.87
CA SER A 258 -23.89 13.95 -45.60
C SER A 258 -24.40 14.16 -47.03
N THR A 259 -24.36 15.39 -47.50
CA THR A 259 -24.57 15.76 -48.90
C THR A 259 -23.33 15.50 -49.76
N THR A 260 -22.32 14.80 -49.24
CA THR A 260 -21.10 14.48 -49.99
C THR A 260 -21.42 13.46 -51.07
N GLN A 261 -21.51 13.91 -52.29
CA GLN A 261 -21.57 13.05 -53.45
C GLN A 261 -20.15 12.56 -53.79
N ILE A 262 -19.93 11.26 -53.74
CA ILE A 262 -18.71 10.66 -54.26
C ILE A 262 -18.90 10.61 -55.80
N HIS A 263 -18.22 11.53 -56.50
CA HIS A 263 -18.15 11.47 -57.97
C HIS A 263 -17.14 10.38 -58.36
N TYR A 264 -17.65 9.28 -58.83
CA TYR A 264 -16.86 8.20 -59.39
C TYR A 264 -16.39 8.65 -60.79
N ASN A 265 -15.08 8.82 -60.99
CA ASN A 265 -14.56 9.13 -62.31
C ASN A 265 -14.39 7.82 -63.10
N SER A 266 -15.38 7.46 -63.89
CA SER A 266 -15.41 6.24 -64.67
C SER A 266 -14.37 6.16 -65.82
N LYS A 267 -13.51 7.18 -65.98
CA LYS A 267 -12.51 7.19 -67.04
C LYS A 267 -11.25 6.36 -66.74
N GLU A 268 -11.00 5.99 -65.49
CA GLU A 268 -9.80 5.21 -65.17
C GLU A 268 -9.98 3.68 -65.26
N LEU A 269 -11.17 3.19 -65.50
CA LEU A 269 -11.41 1.74 -65.65
C LEU A 269 -11.39 1.24 -67.10
N SER A 270 -11.22 2.11 -68.10
CA SER A 270 -11.17 1.71 -69.52
C SER A 270 -9.79 1.26 -70.03
N GLU A 271 -8.76 1.31 -69.23
CA GLU A 271 -7.38 0.92 -69.61
C GLU A 271 -6.99 -0.51 -69.22
N TYR A 272 -7.86 -1.27 -68.55
CA TYR A 272 -7.60 -2.68 -68.22
C TYR A 272 -8.67 -3.59 -68.80
N SER A 273 -8.76 -3.63 -70.14
CA SER A 273 -9.44 -4.73 -70.84
C SER A 273 -8.36 -5.64 -71.43
N PHE A 274 -8.32 -6.87 -70.97
CA PHE A 274 -7.57 -7.96 -71.57
C PHE A 274 -8.26 -8.47 -72.82
#